data_b01d4e227537727bb9d2b66e8cf6d60b
#
_entry.id   b01d4e227537727bb9d2b66e8cf6d60b
#
_cell.length_a   1.000
_cell.length_b   1.000
_cell.length_c   1.000
_cell.angle_alpha   90.00
_cell.angle_beta   90.00
_cell.angle_gamma   90.00
#
_symmetry.space_group_name_H-M   'P 1'
#
loop_
_entity.id
_entity.type
_entity.pdbx_description
1 polymer ?
#
loop_
_entity_poly.entity_id
_entity_poly.type
_entity_poly.pdbx_seq_one_letter_code
_entity_poly.pdbx_strand_id
1 'polypeptide(L)'
;EITTEANPDSAQEVSALRQLREAGFNRISLGMQSASDDELRLIGRVHTHKETVEAVHAARAAGFDNVSLDLIYGLPEQTMAHWRENLQAAIALEPEHLSCYGLKIEEGTPLDRKKDALRIPDDDEQAEEYLATVELLEKAGYAQYEISNFARPGRESRHNLKYWTMQELSLIHISEPTR
;
A
#
# COMPACT_ATOMS: atom_id res chain seq x y z
N GLU A 1 -8.74 13.24 -10.12
CA GLU A 1 -8.16 11.91 -9.83
C GLU A 1 -9.28 10.91 -9.64
N ILE A 2 -9.20 9.78 -10.33
CA ILE A 2 -10.08 8.62 -10.16
C ILE A 2 -9.17 7.43 -9.92
N THR A 3 -9.23 6.90 -8.68
CA THR A 3 -8.37 5.81 -8.24
C THR A 3 -9.13 4.48 -8.29
N THR A 4 -8.45 3.41 -8.70
CA THR A 4 -8.86 2.03 -8.46
C THR A 4 -7.86 1.38 -7.52
N GLU A 5 -8.37 0.51 -6.64
CA GLU A 5 -7.55 -0.35 -5.78
C GLU A 5 -7.61 -1.78 -6.32
N ALA A 6 -6.50 -2.49 -6.28
CA ALA A 6 -6.43 -3.86 -6.75
C ALA A 6 -5.44 -4.68 -5.92
N ASN A 7 -5.70 -5.98 -5.81
CA ASN A 7 -4.70 -6.91 -5.36
C ASN A 7 -3.80 -7.32 -6.55
N PRO A 8 -2.50 -7.59 -6.31
CA PRO A 8 -1.58 -7.97 -7.38
C PRO A 8 -2.01 -9.17 -8.24
N ASP A 9 -2.62 -10.19 -7.61
CA ASP A 9 -3.14 -11.38 -8.29
C ASP A 9 -4.25 -11.07 -9.29
N SER A 10 -5.03 -10.00 -9.07
CA SER A 10 -6.13 -9.58 -9.95
C SER A 10 -5.74 -8.49 -10.96
N ALA A 11 -4.56 -7.91 -10.85
CA ALA A 11 -4.10 -6.77 -11.65
C ALA A 11 -3.03 -7.13 -12.70
N GLN A 12 -3.02 -8.36 -13.21
CA GLN A 12 -2.00 -8.85 -14.15
C GLN A 12 -2.43 -8.72 -15.62
N GLU A 13 -3.72 -8.60 -15.89
CA GLU A 13 -4.24 -8.55 -17.25
C GLU A 13 -4.24 -7.12 -17.81
N VAL A 14 -3.32 -6.83 -18.73
CA VAL A 14 -3.14 -5.50 -19.36
C VAL A 14 -4.42 -5.03 -20.05
N SER A 15 -5.19 -5.93 -20.68
CA SER A 15 -6.43 -5.57 -21.39
C SER A 15 -7.51 -5.06 -20.44
N ALA A 16 -7.67 -5.70 -19.28
CA ALA A 16 -8.62 -5.27 -18.24
C ALA A 16 -8.21 -3.91 -17.64
N LEU A 17 -6.92 -3.73 -17.34
CA LEU A 17 -6.38 -2.47 -16.84
C LEU A 17 -6.51 -1.33 -17.87
N ARG A 18 -6.38 -1.62 -19.17
CA ARG A 18 -6.59 -0.66 -20.23
C ARG A 18 -8.05 -0.20 -20.31
N GLN A 19 -9.01 -1.11 -20.13
CA GLN A 19 -10.43 -0.75 -20.07
C GLN A 19 -10.71 0.20 -18.89
N LEU A 20 -10.07 -0.01 -17.73
CA LEU A 20 -10.15 0.93 -16.61
C LEU A 20 -9.59 2.31 -16.99
N ARG A 21 -8.44 2.36 -17.68
CA ARG A 21 -7.88 3.63 -18.18
C ARG A 21 -8.84 4.34 -19.13
N GLU A 22 -9.43 3.62 -20.07
CA GLU A 22 -10.41 4.14 -21.04
C GLU A 22 -11.70 4.63 -20.35
N ALA A 23 -12.10 3.98 -19.25
CA ALA A 23 -13.20 4.41 -18.39
C ALA A 23 -12.88 5.65 -17.54
N GLY A 24 -11.64 6.15 -17.57
CA GLY A 24 -11.23 7.38 -16.89
C GLY A 24 -10.45 7.21 -15.60
N PHE A 25 -10.19 5.97 -15.16
CA PHE A 25 -9.30 5.73 -14.01
C PHE A 25 -7.88 6.17 -14.37
N ASN A 26 -7.27 7.01 -13.53
CA ASN A 26 -5.96 7.60 -13.80
C ASN A 26 -4.94 7.39 -12.68
N ARG A 27 -5.31 6.65 -11.63
CA ARG A 27 -4.44 6.19 -10.55
C ARG A 27 -4.83 4.76 -10.18
N ILE A 28 -3.83 3.92 -9.91
CA ILE A 28 -4.03 2.56 -9.38
C ILE A 28 -3.21 2.38 -8.10
N SER A 29 -3.84 1.83 -7.04
CA SER A 29 -3.17 1.41 -5.81
C SER A 29 -3.13 -0.10 -5.75
N LEU A 30 -1.95 -0.66 -5.56
CA LEU A 30 -1.71 -2.10 -5.50
C LEU A 30 -1.30 -2.50 -4.09
N GLY A 31 -2.04 -3.41 -3.50
CA GLY A 31 -1.77 -3.93 -2.17
C GLY A 31 -0.59 -4.88 -2.12
N MET A 32 0.64 -4.36 -2.25
CA MET A 32 1.87 -5.14 -2.17
C MET A 32 2.05 -5.79 -0.80
N GLN A 33 1.81 -5.07 0.27
CA GLN A 33 1.94 -5.39 1.69
C GLN A 33 3.37 -5.74 2.13
N SER A 34 4.05 -6.66 1.46
CA SER A 34 5.43 -7.09 1.70
C SER A 34 6.08 -7.58 0.40
N ALA A 35 7.42 -7.55 0.34
CA ALA A 35 8.21 -8.23 -0.68
C ALA A 35 8.61 -9.66 -0.27
N SER A 36 8.30 -10.08 0.95
CA SER A 36 8.55 -11.43 1.44
C SER A 36 7.31 -12.31 1.28
N ASP A 37 7.42 -13.37 0.51
CA ASP A 37 6.33 -14.34 0.34
C ASP A 37 5.97 -15.05 1.66
N ASP A 38 6.91 -15.15 2.60
CA ASP A 38 6.64 -15.72 3.93
C ASP A 38 5.79 -14.77 4.77
N GLU A 39 6.12 -13.48 4.79
CA GLU A 39 5.31 -12.44 5.44
C GLU A 39 3.90 -12.37 4.84
N LEU A 40 3.78 -12.40 3.50
CA LEU A 40 2.50 -12.43 2.80
C LEU A 40 1.63 -13.62 3.23
N ARG A 41 2.20 -14.82 3.32
CA ARG A 41 1.48 -16.02 3.79
C ARG A 41 1.02 -15.89 5.24
N LEU A 42 1.84 -15.32 6.12
CA LEU A 42 1.48 -15.12 7.54
C LEU A 42 0.24 -14.24 7.70
N ILE A 43 0.09 -13.22 6.87
CA ILE A 43 -1.09 -12.33 6.89
C ILE A 43 -2.23 -12.81 5.98
N GLY A 44 -2.11 -14.01 5.39
CA GLY A 44 -3.17 -14.63 4.59
C GLY A 44 -3.31 -14.05 3.18
N ARG A 45 -2.28 -13.41 2.65
CA ARG A 45 -2.27 -12.97 1.25
C ARG A 45 -2.00 -14.16 0.32
N VAL A 46 -2.68 -14.16 -0.82
CA VAL A 46 -2.55 -15.24 -1.82
C VAL A 46 -1.52 -14.92 -2.89
N HIS A 47 -1.26 -13.64 -3.14
CA HIS A 47 -0.26 -13.20 -4.11
C HIS A 47 1.18 -13.31 -3.56
N THR A 48 2.11 -13.33 -4.47
CA THR A 48 3.56 -13.32 -4.23
C THR A 48 4.17 -11.96 -4.58
N HIS A 49 5.39 -11.71 -4.14
CA HIS A 49 6.15 -10.52 -4.59
C HIS A 49 6.31 -10.47 -6.11
N LYS A 50 6.54 -11.62 -6.75
CA LYS A 50 6.64 -11.71 -8.21
C LYS A 50 5.37 -11.20 -8.89
N GLU A 51 4.19 -11.58 -8.40
CA GLU A 51 2.90 -11.11 -8.93
C GLU A 51 2.71 -9.61 -8.72
N THR A 52 3.25 -9.04 -7.62
CA THR A 52 3.29 -7.58 -7.44
C THR A 52 4.10 -6.89 -8.52
N VAL A 53 5.28 -7.41 -8.85
CA VAL A 53 6.14 -6.88 -9.94
C VAL A 53 5.40 -6.96 -11.28
N GLU A 54 4.77 -8.09 -11.58
CA GLU A 54 4.00 -8.30 -12.80
C GLU A 54 2.81 -7.35 -12.89
N ALA A 55 2.09 -7.12 -11.77
CA ALA A 55 0.97 -6.17 -11.72
C ALA A 55 1.40 -4.72 -11.96
N VAL A 56 2.54 -4.30 -11.41
CA VAL A 56 3.10 -2.96 -11.69
C VAL A 56 3.43 -2.81 -13.18
N HIS A 57 4.10 -3.80 -13.77
CA HIS A 57 4.41 -3.78 -15.19
C HIS A 57 3.16 -3.78 -16.05
N ALA A 58 2.13 -4.56 -15.70
CA ALA A 58 0.86 -4.58 -16.40
C ALA A 58 0.14 -3.23 -16.33
N ALA A 59 0.14 -2.57 -15.16
CA ALA A 59 -0.42 -1.24 -14.97
C ALA A 59 0.30 -0.20 -15.86
N ARG A 60 1.62 -0.23 -15.89
CA ARG A 60 2.42 0.63 -16.79
C ARG A 60 2.13 0.37 -18.27
N ALA A 61 2.06 -0.89 -18.69
CA ALA A 61 1.72 -1.28 -20.06
C ALA A 61 0.28 -0.89 -20.45
N ALA A 62 -0.63 -0.81 -19.49
CA ALA A 62 -1.99 -0.32 -19.68
C ALA A 62 -2.09 1.21 -19.74
N GLY A 63 -1.00 1.96 -19.43
CA GLY A 63 -0.94 3.41 -19.51
C GLY A 63 -1.21 4.13 -18.18
N PHE A 64 -1.11 3.45 -17.04
CA PHE A 64 -1.10 4.13 -15.74
C PHE A 64 0.26 4.77 -15.48
N ASP A 65 0.26 6.08 -15.31
CA ASP A 65 1.42 6.92 -14.95
C ASP A 65 1.38 7.38 -13.49
N ASN A 66 0.42 6.87 -12.71
CA ASN A 66 0.25 7.11 -11.29
C ASN A 66 -0.08 5.78 -10.60
N VAL A 67 0.97 5.10 -10.16
CA VAL A 67 0.90 3.81 -9.46
C VAL A 67 1.27 4.03 -8.00
N SER A 68 0.46 3.51 -7.09
CA SER A 68 0.69 3.48 -5.66
C SER A 68 0.95 2.05 -5.22
N LEU A 69 1.85 1.85 -4.27
CA LEU A 69 2.04 0.59 -3.58
C LEU A 69 1.74 0.76 -2.09
N ASP A 70 0.94 -0.15 -1.55
CA ASP A 70 0.60 -0.16 -0.14
C ASP A 70 1.41 -1.25 0.56
N LEU A 71 2.12 -0.89 1.65
CA LEU A 71 2.96 -1.75 2.45
C LEU A 71 2.50 -1.74 3.90
N ILE A 72 2.85 -2.80 4.64
CA ILE A 72 2.56 -2.93 6.06
C ILE A 72 3.85 -3.24 6.81
N TYR A 73 4.18 -2.40 7.81
CA TYR A 73 5.24 -2.70 8.78
C TYR A 73 4.65 -3.26 10.07
N GLY A 74 5.51 -3.84 10.92
CA GLY A 74 5.05 -4.53 12.12
C GLY A 74 4.42 -5.89 11.84
N LEU A 75 4.70 -6.50 10.70
CA LEU A 75 4.18 -7.83 10.37
C LEU A 75 4.73 -8.90 11.32
N PRO A 76 3.98 -10.01 11.55
CA PRO A 76 4.50 -11.12 12.35
C PRO A 76 5.84 -11.60 11.82
N GLU A 77 6.78 -11.87 12.74
CA GLU A 77 8.16 -12.30 12.48
C GLU A 77 9.00 -11.29 11.66
N GLN A 78 8.46 -10.13 11.32
CA GLN A 78 9.20 -9.08 10.63
C GLN A 78 10.33 -8.53 11.51
N THR A 79 11.47 -8.26 10.90
CA THR A 79 12.60 -7.59 11.51
C THR A 79 12.86 -6.27 10.80
N MET A 80 13.57 -5.34 11.42
CA MET A 80 14.02 -4.11 10.79
C MET A 80 14.77 -4.37 9.46
N ALA A 81 15.54 -5.45 9.35
CA ALA A 81 16.22 -5.81 8.11
C ALA A 81 15.21 -6.18 7.01
N HIS A 82 14.23 -7.04 7.32
CA HIS A 82 13.16 -7.41 6.39
C HIS A 82 12.34 -6.18 5.96
N TRP A 83 12.01 -5.28 6.91
CA TRP A 83 11.29 -4.07 6.57
C TRP A 83 12.05 -3.17 5.60
N ARG A 84 13.37 -3.00 5.82
CA ARG A 84 14.23 -2.25 4.89
C ARG A 84 14.30 -2.89 3.51
N GLU A 85 14.36 -4.22 3.42
CA GLU A 85 14.30 -4.96 2.15
C GLU A 85 12.96 -4.76 1.43
N ASN A 86 11.84 -4.79 2.17
CA ASN A 86 10.51 -4.50 1.63
C ASN A 86 10.43 -3.09 1.03
N LEU A 87 10.93 -2.07 1.74
CA LEU A 87 10.97 -0.70 1.23
C LEU A 87 11.84 -0.58 -0.01
N GLN A 88 13.03 -1.21 -0.02
CA GLN A 88 13.93 -1.16 -1.17
C GLN A 88 13.30 -1.84 -2.40
N ALA A 89 12.63 -2.97 -2.21
CA ALA A 89 11.91 -3.67 -3.28
C ALA A 89 10.77 -2.80 -3.84
N ALA A 90 10.01 -2.11 -2.99
CA ALA A 90 8.97 -1.20 -3.42
C ALA A 90 9.53 0.02 -4.17
N ILE A 91 10.60 0.63 -3.67
CA ILE A 91 11.29 1.76 -4.32
C ILE A 91 11.82 1.37 -5.70
N ALA A 92 12.34 0.15 -5.84
CA ALA A 92 12.88 -0.36 -7.12
C ALA A 92 11.81 -0.51 -8.22
N LEU A 93 10.52 -0.57 -7.86
CA LEU A 93 9.40 -0.57 -8.81
C LEU A 93 9.01 0.85 -9.26
N GLU A 94 9.67 1.88 -8.74
CA GLU A 94 9.49 3.28 -9.11
C GLU A 94 8.03 3.76 -9.08
N PRO A 95 7.25 3.49 -8.01
CA PRO A 95 5.90 4.02 -7.90
C PRO A 95 5.92 5.54 -7.73
N GLU A 96 4.82 6.20 -8.05
CA GLU A 96 4.63 7.64 -7.77
C GLU A 96 4.24 7.90 -6.32
N HIS A 97 3.70 6.87 -5.66
CA HIS A 97 3.15 7.00 -4.31
C HIS A 97 3.38 5.69 -3.52
N LEU A 98 3.61 5.82 -2.22
CA LEU A 98 3.76 4.72 -1.29
C LEU A 98 2.89 4.99 -0.05
N SER A 99 2.09 3.99 0.34
CA SER A 99 1.39 3.99 1.63
C SER A 99 2.08 2.96 2.52
N CYS A 100 2.51 3.36 3.72
CA CYS A 100 3.17 2.49 4.68
C CYS A 100 2.37 2.52 5.99
N TYR A 101 1.64 1.44 6.27
CA TYR A 101 0.76 1.33 7.43
C TYR A 101 1.37 0.44 8.50
N GLY A 102 1.21 0.81 9.78
CA GLY A 102 1.47 -0.11 10.88
C GLY A 102 0.43 -1.22 10.93
N LEU A 103 0.88 -2.45 11.20
CA LEU A 103 -0.04 -3.56 11.36
C LEU A 103 -1.02 -3.29 12.50
N LYS A 104 -2.31 -3.38 12.21
CA LYS A 104 -3.36 -3.40 13.22
C LYS A 104 -4.06 -4.76 13.19
N ILE A 105 -3.99 -5.48 14.30
CA ILE A 105 -4.66 -6.77 14.43
C ILE A 105 -6.09 -6.54 14.90
N GLU A 106 -7.04 -6.76 14.02
CA GLU A 106 -8.46 -6.61 14.33
C GLU A 106 -9.00 -7.88 14.99
N GLU A 107 -9.82 -7.70 16.04
CA GLU A 107 -10.44 -8.79 16.80
C GLU A 107 -11.27 -9.73 15.90
N GLY A 108 -11.20 -11.03 16.16
CA GLY A 108 -11.94 -12.06 15.42
C GLY A 108 -11.33 -12.47 14.08
N THR A 109 -10.24 -11.83 13.63
CA THR A 109 -9.55 -12.21 12.40
C THR A 109 -8.74 -13.51 12.55
N PRO A 110 -8.38 -14.19 11.44
CA PRO A 110 -7.47 -15.35 11.50
C PRO A 110 -6.12 -15.01 12.15
N LEU A 111 -5.61 -13.80 11.97
CA LEU A 111 -4.35 -13.35 12.57
C LEU A 111 -4.50 -13.15 14.08
N ASP A 112 -5.60 -12.54 14.54
CA ASP A 112 -5.90 -12.38 15.96
C ASP A 112 -5.89 -13.72 16.72
N ARG A 113 -6.43 -14.77 16.09
CA ARG A 113 -6.46 -16.12 16.70
C ARG A 113 -5.08 -16.78 16.81
N LYS A 114 -4.08 -16.28 16.09
CA LYS A 114 -2.72 -16.84 16.05
C LYS A 114 -1.69 -15.92 16.69
N LYS A 115 -2.04 -14.69 17.06
CA LYS A 115 -1.10 -13.67 17.52
C LYS A 115 -0.23 -14.12 18.69
N ASP A 116 -0.79 -14.89 19.65
CA ASP A 116 -0.05 -15.36 20.82
C ASP A 116 1.01 -16.42 20.49
N ALA A 117 0.97 -17.01 19.29
CA ALA A 117 1.95 -17.98 18.81
C ALA A 117 2.98 -17.36 17.84
N LEU A 118 2.89 -16.07 17.56
CA LEU A 118 3.75 -15.34 16.63
C LEU A 118 4.48 -14.22 17.36
N ARG A 119 5.71 -13.94 16.96
CA ARG A 119 6.38 -12.71 17.37
C ARG A 119 5.79 -11.55 16.59
N ILE A 120 5.15 -10.64 17.28
CA ILE A 120 4.69 -9.36 16.72
C ILE A 120 5.66 -8.28 17.20
N PRO A 121 6.23 -7.45 16.32
CA PRO A 121 7.01 -6.28 16.72
C PRO A 121 6.22 -5.42 17.72
N ASP A 122 6.87 -5.02 18.81
CA ASP A 122 6.25 -4.14 19.80
C ASP A 122 6.14 -2.69 19.30
N ASP A 123 5.55 -1.82 20.11
CA ASP A 123 5.31 -0.42 19.73
C ASP A 123 6.62 0.35 19.47
N ASP A 124 7.70 0.04 20.22
CA ASP A 124 9.00 0.68 20.03
C ASP A 124 9.66 0.20 18.74
N GLU A 125 9.61 -1.10 18.45
CA GLU A 125 10.09 -1.68 17.20
C GLU A 125 9.33 -1.11 15.98
N GLN A 126 8.01 -1.00 16.07
CA GLN A 126 7.18 -0.40 15.02
C GLN A 126 7.47 1.11 14.84
N ALA A 127 7.76 1.82 15.93
CA ALA A 127 8.18 3.22 15.84
C ALA A 127 9.53 3.36 15.14
N GLU A 128 10.49 2.48 15.38
CA GLU A 128 11.76 2.44 14.67
C GLU A 128 11.57 2.12 13.18
N GLU A 129 10.69 1.18 12.84
CA GLU A 129 10.34 0.85 11.44
C GLU A 129 9.70 2.04 10.73
N TYR A 130 8.82 2.77 11.41
CA TYR A 130 8.25 4.02 10.88
C TYR A 130 9.31 5.09 10.62
N LEU A 131 10.22 5.32 11.57
CA LEU A 131 11.31 6.29 11.38
C LEU A 131 12.24 5.89 10.23
N ALA A 132 12.55 4.60 10.10
CA ALA A 132 13.32 4.08 8.98
C ALA A 132 12.59 4.27 7.64
N THR A 133 11.26 4.17 7.62
CA THR A 133 10.44 4.45 6.45
C THR A 133 10.61 5.89 5.99
N VAL A 134 10.43 6.85 6.91
CA VAL A 134 10.59 8.28 6.61
C VAL A 134 11.97 8.56 6.02
N GLU A 135 13.02 8.07 6.68
CA GLU A 135 14.40 8.30 6.25
C GLU A 135 14.71 7.71 4.86
N LEU A 136 14.28 6.47 4.61
CA LEU A 136 14.57 5.78 3.35
C LEU A 136 13.78 6.36 2.19
N LEU A 137 12.50 6.67 2.39
CA LEU A 137 11.66 7.23 1.35
C LEU A 137 12.05 8.67 1.00
N GLU A 138 12.43 9.49 1.98
CA GLU A 138 12.95 10.84 1.74
C GLU A 138 14.23 10.78 0.88
N LYS A 139 15.18 9.88 1.21
CA LYS A 139 16.39 9.67 0.42
C LYS A 139 16.10 9.18 -1.01
N ALA A 140 14.99 8.45 -1.20
CA ALA A 140 14.54 7.98 -2.51
C ALA A 140 13.71 9.03 -3.29
N GLY A 141 13.52 10.23 -2.72
CA GLY A 141 12.81 11.35 -3.37
C GLY A 141 11.29 11.33 -3.20
N TYR A 142 10.79 10.65 -2.19
CA TYR A 142 9.39 10.72 -1.77
C TYR A 142 9.25 11.67 -0.59
N ALA A 143 8.29 12.58 -0.67
CA ALA A 143 7.94 13.46 0.44
C ALA A 143 6.78 12.86 1.24
N GLN A 144 6.93 12.82 2.56
CA GLN A 144 5.82 12.51 3.44
C GLN A 144 4.83 13.69 3.41
N TYR A 145 3.55 13.44 3.15
CA TYR A 145 2.53 14.49 3.12
C TYR A 145 1.41 14.26 4.17
N GLU A 146 1.37 13.08 4.77
CA GLU A 146 0.59 12.75 5.96
C GLU A 146 1.24 11.53 6.66
N ILE A 147 0.62 11.00 7.73
CA ILE A 147 1.27 10.03 8.63
C ILE A 147 1.78 8.78 7.89
N SER A 148 0.98 8.20 7.01
CA SER A 148 1.26 6.91 6.37
C SER A 148 1.62 7.02 4.90
N ASN A 149 1.46 8.19 4.29
CA ASN A 149 1.55 8.34 2.84
C ASN A 149 2.70 9.23 2.39
N PHE A 150 3.39 8.74 1.38
CA PHE A 150 4.57 9.33 0.78
C PHE A 150 4.39 9.40 -0.73
N ALA A 151 4.80 10.50 -1.34
CA ALA A 151 4.62 10.70 -2.77
C ALA A 151 5.82 11.40 -3.41
N ARG A 152 6.03 11.16 -4.70
CA ARG A 152 6.84 12.05 -5.50
C ARG A 152 6.15 13.42 -5.63
N PRO A 153 6.87 14.53 -5.79
CA PRO A 153 6.28 15.85 -5.87
C PRO A 153 5.14 15.93 -6.91
N GLY A 154 3.97 16.39 -6.46
CA GLY A 154 2.76 16.52 -7.30
C GLY A 154 2.02 15.20 -7.56
N ARG A 155 2.35 14.13 -6.83
CA ARG A 155 1.71 12.82 -6.94
C ARG A 155 1.00 12.39 -5.65
N GLU A 156 0.79 13.33 -4.73
CA GLU A 156 -0.01 13.11 -3.52
C GLU A 156 -1.43 12.67 -3.89
N SER A 157 -1.98 11.70 -3.16
CA SER A 157 -3.34 11.24 -3.38
C SER A 157 -4.34 12.36 -3.03
N ARG A 158 -5.05 12.86 -4.04
CA ARG A 158 -6.08 13.89 -3.84
C ARG A 158 -7.22 13.40 -2.97
N HIS A 159 -7.51 12.10 -3.02
CA HIS A 159 -8.52 11.50 -2.17
C HIS A 159 -8.11 11.57 -0.70
N ASN A 160 -6.88 11.15 -0.37
CA ASN A 160 -6.36 11.20 0.99
C ASN A 160 -6.27 12.64 1.52
N LEU A 161 -5.82 13.58 0.70
CA LEU A 161 -5.76 14.99 1.07
C LEU A 161 -7.11 15.58 1.45
N LYS A 162 -8.22 15.09 0.88
CA LYS A 162 -9.56 15.57 1.25
C LYS A 162 -9.92 15.28 2.70
N TYR A 163 -9.53 14.11 3.23
CA TYR A 163 -9.73 13.79 4.65
C TYR A 163 -8.98 14.78 5.55
N TRP A 164 -7.73 15.07 5.23
CA TRP A 164 -6.89 15.96 6.03
C TRP A 164 -7.27 17.43 5.90
N THR A 165 -7.84 17.84 4.77
CA THR A 165 -8.33 19.21 4.54
C THR A 165 -9.82 19.38 4.85
N MET A 166 -10.47 18.36 5.43
CA MET A 166 -11.90 18.36 5.78
C MET A 166 -12.82 18.75 4.61
N GLN A 167 -12.46 18.34 3.39
CA GLN A 167 -13.31 18.57 2.23
C GLN A 167 -14.45 17.55 2.19
N GLU A 168 -15.59 17.95 1.65
CA GLU A 168 -16.74 17.07 1.48
C GLU A 168 -16.41 15.88 0.59
N LEU A 169 -16.76 14.69 1.06
CA LEU A 169 -16.65 13.42 0.33
C LEU A 169 -18.06 12.87 0.12
N SER A 170 -18.36 12.44 -1.10
CA SER A 170 -19.73 12.02 -1.46
C SER A 170 -20.25 10.87 -0.61
N LEU A 171 -19.39 9.92 -0.22
CA LEU A 171 -19.76 8.80 0.65
C LEU A 171 -20.06 9.20 2.10
N ILE A 172 -19.52 10.31 2.57
CA ILE A 172 -19.70 10.80 3.95
C ILE A 172 -20.87 11.78 4.03
N HIS A 173 -21.06 12.61 2.99
CA HIS A 173 -21.98 13.74 3.04
C HIS A 173 -23.22 13.59 2.13
N ILE A 174 -23.21 12.69 1.14
CA ILE A 174 -24.26 12.54 0.13
C ILE A 174 -25.04 11.22 0.28
N SER A 175 -24.44 10.17 0.86
CA SER A 175 -25.17 8.94 1.13
C SER A 175 -26.08 9.15 2.35
N GLU A 176 -27.39 9.10 2.14
CA GLU A 176 -28.34 9.04 3.24
C GLU A 176 -28.10 7.75 4.04
N PRO A 177 -28.15 7.82 5.39
CA PRO A 177 -28.09 6.61 6.19
C PRO A 177 -29.29 5.73 5.83
N THR A 178 -29.03 4.56 5.30
CA THR A 178 -30.04 3.52 5.13
C THR A 178 -30.58 3.17 6.51
N ARG A 179 -31.85 3.51 6.76
CA ARG A 179 -32.60 3.12 7.95
C ARG A 179 -32.92 1.65 7.93
#